data_822b8e74092101bef2a7b88b851c4dbc
#
_entry.id   822b8e74092101bef2a7b88b851c4dbc
#
_cell.length_a   1.000
_cell.length_b   1.000
_cell.length_c   1.000
_cell.angle_alpha   90.00
_cell.angle_beta   90.00
_cell.angle_gamma   90.00
#
_symmetry.space_group_name_H-M   'P 1'
#
loop_
_entity.id
_entity.type
_entity.pdbx_description
1 polymer ?
#
loop_
_entity_poly.entity_id
_entity_poly.type
_entity_poly.pdbx_seq_one_letter_code
_entity_poly.pdbx_strand_id
1 'polypeptide(L)'
;MAERKWKKISTWMAAWVMAVVFAVSGAQTAFEATSYVNSVSITLDVTPTVGESLPDLDVGYNSDNCEVSIPNNDKYDIVSAKWSSTKNDVKIGGTYTMKVTLKTLNDYRFSSSSYTSSKVKVKNGTFVSASRTSSDRLVVTVKTKPAKGDLDAPGEAYWQTTKSGSSDLGLAKWEAVEDASYEVYLYRGSKNVYKSGEIHTSSCDLFPYMSSKGTYTFKVRALPSNDEVSKYASKSDWTISDEVYIDENDAARAAKKKPSSGNNSSTNNSGNSQQAPSNVNVVGWILDGNRWYYRYPDGTYLKNGWG
;
A
#
# COMPACT_ATOMS: atom_id res chain seq x y z
N MET A 1 80.29 -42.47 57.10
CA MET A 1 79.97 -41.11 56.61
C MET A 1 79.35 -41.08 55.17
N ALA A 2 78.67 -42.09 54.74
CA ALA A 2 78.10 -42.16 53.36
C ALA A 2 76.58 -42.06 53.28
N GLU A 3 75.84 -42.19 54.35
CA GLU A 3 74.38 -42.21 54.29
C GLU A 3 73.66 -40.81 54.26
N ARG A 4 74.31 -39.72 54.58
CA ARG A 4 73.64 -38.37 54.58
C ARG A 4 73.63 -37.65 53.22
N LYS A 5 74.33 -38.11 52.23
CA LYS A 5 74.34 -37.46 50.90
C LYS A 5 73.23 -37.92 49.98
N TRP A 6 72.67 -39.05 50.16
CA TRP A 6 71.62 -39.62 49.30
C TRP A 6 70.23 -39.08 49.61
N LYS A 7 69.92 -38.70 50.83
CA LYS A 7 68.62 -38.10 51.18
C LYS A 7 68.41 -36.71 50.66
N LYS A 8 69.44 -35.94 50.33
CA LYS A 8 69.31 -34.61 49.81
C LYS A 8 69.09 -34.55 48.27
N ILE A 9 69.54 -35.58 47.55
CA ILE A 9 69.41 -35.66 46.09
C ILE A 9 67.99 -36.09 45.71
N SER A 10 67.35 -36.96 46.49
CA SER A 10 65.96 -37.39 46.22
C SER A 10 64.91 -36.29 46.45
N THR A 11 65.17 -35.38 47.39
CA THR A 11 64.23 -34.28 47.67
C THR A 11 64.32 -33.19 46.59
N TRP A 12 65.44 -32.99 45.91
CA TRP A 12 65.59 -32.03 44.84
C TRP A 12 65.00 -32.54 43.51
N MET A 13 65.11 -33.83 43.22
CA MET A 13 64.52 -34.46 42.07
C MET A 13 62.98 -34.51 42.15
N ALA A 14 62.43 -34.70 43.34
CA ALA A 14 60.97 -34.64 43.54
C ALA A 14 60.41 -33.26 43.40
N ALA A 15 61.18 -32.23 43.81
CA ALA A 15 60.76 -30.82 43.60
C ALA A 15 60.78 -30.38 42.14
N TRP A 16 61.74 -30.87 41.32
CA TRP A 16 61.83 -30.54 39.89
C TRP A 16 60.76 -31.25 39.06
N VAL A 17 60.39 -32.50 39.42
CA VAL A 17 59.30 -33.21 38.74
C VAL A 17 57.94 -32.59 39.02
N MET A 18 57.69 -32.03 40.23
CA MET A 18 56.48 -31.31 40.53
C MET A 18 56.42 -29.93 39.84
N ALA A 19 57.53 -29.25 39.70
CA ALA A 19 57.56 -27.96 39.01
C ALA A 19 57.32 -28.08 37.49
N VAL A 20 57.74 -29.19 36.86
CA VAL A 20 57.49 -29.41 35.43
C VAL A 20 56.06 -29.86 35.15
N VAL A 21 55.41 -30.57 36.09
CA VAL A 21 54.02 -30.96 35.94
C VAL A 21 53.07 -29.77 36.13
N PHE A 22 53.44 -28.77 36.95
CA PHE A 22 52.66 -27.54 37.07
C PHE A 22 52.84 -26.56 35.90
N ALA A 23 53.93 -26.63 35.16
CA ALA A 23 54.18 -25.74 34.02
C ALA A 23 53.50 -26.23 32.72
N VAL A 24 53.02 -27.49 32.65
CA VAL A 24 52.30 -28.00 31.46
C VAL A 24 50.79 -27.94 31.62
N SER A 25 50.26 -27.73 32.84
CA SER A 25 48.83 -27.65 33.10
C SER A 25 48.26 -26.23 32.97
N GLY A 26 49.05 -25.25 32.58
CA GLY A 26 48.66 -23.82 32.58
C GLY A 26 48.34 -23.19 31.22
N ALA A 27 48.46 -23.92 30.12
CA ALA A 27 48.04 -23.42 28.80
C ALA A 27 46.79 -24.19 28.32
N GLN A 28 45.75 -24.17 29.12
CA GLN A 28 44.43 -24.29 28.49
C GLN A 28 44.18 -22.99 27.79
N THR A 29 44.49 -22.92 26.48
CA THR A 29 43.85 -21.97 25.62
C THR A 29 42.35 -22.17 25.80
N ALA A 30 41.73 -21.30 26.58
CA ALA A 30 40.28 -21.20 26.56
C ALA A 30 39.90 -20.93 25.09
N PHE A 31 39.46 -22.00 24.41
CA PHE A 31 38.73 -21.81 23.16
C PHE A 31 37.47 -21.04 23.57
N GLU A 32 37.52 -19.72 23.42
CA GLU A 32 36.31 -18.92 23.57
C GLU A 32 35.28 -19.50 22.61
N ALA A 33 34.21 -20.03 23.16
CA ALA A 33 33.14 -20.61 22.37
C ALA A 33 32.55 -19.49 21.49
N THR A 34 32.81 -19.54 20.21
CA THR A 34 32.25 -18.57 19.25
C THR A 34 30.73 -18.60 19.34
N SER A 35 30.15 -17.52 19.78
CA SER A 35 28.69 -17.33 19.86
C SER A 35 28.11 -16.92 18.52
N TYR A 36 26.94 -17.49 18.18
CA TYR A 36 26.31 -17.21 16.90
C TYR A 36 25.03 -16.39 17.02
N VAL A 37 24.89 -15.39 16.15
CA VAL A 37 23.64 -14.69 15.89
C VAL A 37 22.84 -15.52 14.90
N ASN A 38 21.74 -16.13 15.33
CA ASN A 38 20.90 -17.00 14.52
C ASN A 38 19.67 -16.29 13.96
N SER A 39 19.29 -15.14 14.53
CA SER A 39 18.15 -14.33 14.09
C SER A 39 18.43 -12.85 14.36
N VAL A 40 17.80 -12.00 13.55
CA VAL A 40 17.91 -10.54 13.67
C VAL A 40 16.51 -9.91 13.59
N SER A 41 16.38 -8.70 14.16
CA SER A 41 15.15 -7.91 14.09
C SER A 41 15.48 -6.53 13.57
N ILE A 42 14.64 -6.01 12.67
CA ILE A 42 14.76 -4.67 12.08
C ILE A 42 13.39 -4.01 12.18
N THR A 43 13.36 -2.74 12.55
CA THR A 43 12.15 -1.90 12.55
C THR A 43 12.32 -0.81 11.49
N LEU A 44 11.30 -0.59 10.68
CA LEU A 44 11.23 0.50 9.73
C LEU A 44 10.24 1.53 10.25
N ASP A 45 10.72 2.74 10.53
CA ASP A 45 9.88 3.89 10.94
C ASP A 45 9.86 4.97 9.84
N VAL A 46 10.24 4.58 8.63
CA VAL A 46 10.19 5.41 7.43
C VAL A 46 8.83 5.31 6.75
N THR A 47 8.23 6.47 6.46
CA THR A 47 7.02 6.58 5.65
C THR A 47 7.32 7.50 4.46
N PRO A 48 7.56 6.92 3.27
CA PRO A 48 7.75 7.71 2.06
C PRO A 48 6.52 8.57 1.76
N THR A 49 6.72 9.86 1.49
CA THR A 49 5.65 10.82 1.16
C THR A 49 5.41 10.83 -0.34
N VAL A 50 4.17 10.66 -0.76
CA VAL A 50 3.77 10.66 -2.18
C VAL A 50 4.13 12.00 -2.82
N GLY A 51 4.70 11.97 -4.03
CA GLY A 51 5.16 13.15 -4.78
C GLY A 51 6.52 13.69 -4.36
N GLU A 52 7.13 13.15 -3.30
CA GLU A 52 8.47 13.55 -2.85
C GLU A 52 9.53 12.50 -3.22
N SER A 53 10.79 12.87 -3.06
CA SER A 53 11.90 11.92 -3.13
C SER A 53 11.94 11.06 -1.87
N LEU A 54 12.56 9.87 -1.98
CA LEU A 54 12.80 9.02 -0.82
C LEU A 54 13.66 9.77 0.21
N PRO A 55 13.30 9.77 1.51
CA PRO A 55 14.04 10.45 2.56
C PRO A 55 15.41 9.81 2.79
N ASP A 56 16.32 10.54 3.40
CA ASP A 56 17.55 9.97 3.93
C ASP A 56 17.21 8.94 5.02
N LEU A 57 18.11 7.97 5.23
CA LEU A 57 17.91 6.89 6.18
C LEU A 57 18.92 7.00 7.32
N ASP A 58 18.48 7.49 8.46
CA ASP A 58 19.24 7.40 9.70
C ASP A 58 19.03 6.03 10.37
N VAL A 59 20.08 5.53 11.01
CA VAL A 59 20.10 4.21 11.64
C VAL A 59 20.40 4.32 13.14
N GLY A 60 19.75 3.48 13.93
CA GLY A 60 19.92 3.53 15.39
C GLY A 60 19.27 2.36 16.13
N TYR A 61 18.95 2.61 17.40
CA TYR A 61 18.33 1.66 18.31
C TYR A 61 16.91 2.07 18.67
N ASN A 62 16.01 1.09 18.83
CA ASN A 62 14.66 1.24 19.41
C ASN A 62 13.77 2.32 18.78
N SER A 63 13.98 2.68 17.53
CA SER A 63 13.20 3.71 16.80
C SER A 63 13.32 5.13 17.38
N ASP A 64 14.33 5.42 18.15
CA ASP A 64 14.54 6.76 18.72
C ASP A 64 15.11 7.68 17.63
N ASN A 65 14.23 8.44 16.96
CA ASN A 65 14.55 9.44 15.93
C ASN A 65 15.36 8.90 14.73
N CYS A 66 15.12 7.68 14.30
CA CYS A 66 15.76 7.10 13.13
C CYS A 66 14.77 6.29 12.29
N GLU A 67 14.97 6.28 10.98
CA GLU A 67 14.09 5.62 10.02
C GLU A 67 14.27 4.10 10.01
N VAL A 68 15.45 3.62 10.41
CA VAL A 68 15.76 2.19 10.47
C VAL A 68 16.46 1.87 11.78
N SER A 69 15.86 1.00 12.57
CA SER A 69 16.39 0.64 13.88
C SER A 69 16.46 -0.86 14.13
N ILE A 70 17.26 -1.23 15.12
CA ILE A 70 17.32 -2.56 15.71
C ILE A 70 17.03 -2.48 17.21
N PRO A 71 16.56 -3.57 17.85
CA PRO A 71 16.51 -3.63 19.30
C PRO A 71 17.91 -3.46 19.90
N ASN A 72 18.02 -2.75 21.03
CA ASN A 72 19.27 -2.69 21.77
C ASN A 72 19.68 -4.11 22.22
N ASN A 73 20.90 -4.51 21.89
CA ASN A 73 21.44 -5.84 22.17
C ASN A 73 22.98 -5.82 22.18
N ASP A 74 23.58 -6.89 22.70
CA ASP A 74 25.03 -7.07 22.82
C ASP A 74 25.64 -7.91 21.68
N LYS A 75 24.85 -8.35 20.69
CA LYS A 75 25.23 -9.34 19.68
C LYS A 75 25.59 -8.74 18.34
N TYR A 76 24.84 -7.72 17.92
CA TYR A 76 25.05 -7.07 16.62
C TYR A 76 24.58 -5.62 16.66
N ASP A 77 25.10 -4.85 15.73
CA ASP A 77 24.81 -3.44 15.53
C ASP A 77 24.36 -3.17 14.09
N ILE A 78 23.67 -2.04 13.88
CA ILE A 78 23.30 -1.54 12.57
C ILE A 78 24.37 -0.54 12.08
N VAL A 79 24.93 -0.82 10.89
CA VAL A 79 26.01 -0.01 10.33
C VAL A 79 25.50 1.02 9.34
N SER A 80 24.51 0.64 8.54
CA SER A 80 23.93 1.52 7.53
C SER A 80 22.62 0.98 6.99
N ALA A 81 21.78 1.88 6.51
CA ALA A 81 20.67 1.57 5.63
C ALA A 81 20.80 2.41 4.35
N LYS A 82 20.50 1.83 3.19
CA LYS A 82 20.54 2.52 1.90
C LYS A 82 19.42 2.05 1.00
N TRP A 83 18.72 2.97 0.35
CA TRP A 83 17.74 2.63 -0.68
C TRP A 83 18.42 1.84 -1.81
N SER A 84 17.73 0.83 -2.29
CA SER A 84 18.16 0.03 -3.44
C SER A 84 17.84 0.69 -4.77
N SER A 85 17.00 1.71 -4.75
CA SER A 85 16.57 2.47 -5.92
C SER A 85 16.67 3.97 -5.63
N THR A 86 17.16 4.74 -6.59
CA THR A 86 17.26 6.22 -6.56
C THR A 86 16.05 6.88 -7.19
N LYS A 87 14.85 6.32 -7.04
CA LYS A 87 13.62 6.93 -7.59
C LYS A 87 13.30 8.21 -6.82
N ASN A 88 13.09 9.29 -7.57
CA ASN A 88 12.85 10.62 -7.02
C ASN A 88 11.40 10.89 -6.68
N ASP A 89 10.44 10.11 -7.20
CA ASP A 89 9.01 10.34 -6.99
C ASP A 89 8.36 9.13 -6.34
N VAL A 90 7.95 9.30 -5.11
CA VAL A 90 7.15 8.31 -4.38
C VAL A 90 5.75 8.26 -4.97
N LYS A 91 5.33 7.08 -5.44
CA LYS A 91 3.99 6.84 -6.00
C LYS A 91 3.04 6.29 -4.93
N ILE A 92 1.75 6.62 -5.02
CA ILE A 92 0.69 6.00 -4.22
C ILE A 92 0.77 4.47 -4.38
N GLY A 93 0.67 3.75 -3.26
CA GLY A 93 0.80 2.29 -3.25
C GLY A 93 2.20 1.78 -3.56
N GLY A 94 3.15 2.66 -3.87
CA GLY A 94 4.55 2.31 -4.13
C GLY A 94 5.21 1.68 -2.90
N THR A 95 5.98 0.63 -3.13
CA THR A 95 6.79 -0.01 -2.09
C THR A 95 8.26 0.07 -2.47
N TYR A 96 9.12 0.42 -1.53
CA TYR A 96 10.51 0.75 -1.78
C TYR A 96 11.42 -0.18 -1.00
N THR A 97 12.48 -0.66 -1.65
CA THR A 97 13.42 -1.58 -1.03
C THR A 97 14.67 -0.86 -0.54
N MET A 98 15.20 -1.31 0.58
CA MET A 98 16.48 -0.85 1.11
C MET A 98 17.34 -2.03 1.56
N LYS A 99 18.66 -1.79 1.59
CA LYS A 99 19.65 -2.72 2.13
C LYS A 99 20.10 -2.20 3.48
N VAL A 100 19.89 -3.02 4.51
CA VAL A 100 20.32 -2.78 5.89
C VAL A 100 21.55 -3.63 6.15
N THR A 101 22.66 -3.01 6.53
CA THR A 101 23.90 -3.70 6.86
C THR A 101 24.05 -3.80 8.36
N LEU A 102 24.16 -5.02 8.85
CA LEU A 102 24.41 -5.35 10.25
C LEU A 102 25.83 -5.87 10.43
N LYS A 103 26.43 -5.59 11.61
CA LYS A 103 27.74 -6.06 12.01
C LYS A 103 27.65 -6.69 13.40
N THR A 104 28.30 -7.82 13.60
CA THR A 104 28.38 -8.44 14.94
C THR A 104 29.22 -7.60 15.89
N LEU A 105 28.89 -7.67 17.17
CA LEU A 105 29.63 -7.11 18.29
C LEU A 105 30.35 -8.22 19.03
N ASN A 106 31.38 -7.85 19.79
CA ASN A 106 32.16 -8.77 20.63
C ASN A 106 32.60 -10.01 19.82
N ASP A 107 32.56 -11.18 20.42
CA ASP A 107 32.95 -12.46 19.82
C ASP A 107 31.81 -13.17 19.07
N TYR A 108 30.69 -12.47 18.84
CA TYR A 108 29.61 -13.01 18.04
C TYR A 108 29.96 -13.12 16.57
N ARG A 109 29.34 -14.09 15.90
CA ARG A 109 29.42 -14.26 14.43
C ARG A 109 28.03 -14.53 13.89
N PHE A 110 27.73 -14.03 12.71
CA PHE A 110 26.53 -14.47 12.01
C PHE A 110 26.63 -15.93 11.64
N SER A 111 25.56 -16.70 11.91
CA SER A 111 25.50 -18.11 11.54
C SER A 111 25.73 -18.32 10.04
N SER A 112 26.39 -19.40 9.66
CA SER A 112 26.58 -19.80 8.26
C SER A 112 25.27 -20.29 7.60
N SER A 113 24.25 -20.60 8.39
CA SER A 113 22.94 -20.99 7.86
C SER A 113 22.21 -19.79 7.22
N SER A 114 21.38 -20.08 6.22
CA SER A 114 20.59 -19.05 5.54
C SER A 114 19.69 -18.26 6.50
N TYR A 115 19.62 -16.97 6.30
CA TYR A 115 18.69 -16.05 6.98
C TYR A 115 17.43 -15.92 6.13
N THR A 116 16.41 -16.64 6.54
CA THR A 116 15.08 -16.64 5.91
C THR A 116 14.11 -15.75 6.69
N SER A 117 12.89 -15.58 6.20
CA SER A 117 11.83 -14.82 6.90
C SER A 117 11.51 -15.34 8.30
N SER A 118 11.83 -16.60 8.63
CA SER A 118 11.67 -17.14 9.99
C SER A 118 12.76 -16.66 10.96
N LYS A 119 13.92 -16.26 10.45
CA LYS A 119 15.07 -15.78 11.24
C LYS A 119 15.27 -14.27 11.19
N VAL A 120 14.64 -13.59 10.24
CA VAL A 120 14.68 -12.13 10.09
C VAL A 120 13.29 -11.57 10.36
N LYS A 121 13.11 -10.90 11.50
CA LYS A 121 11.86 -10.20 11.83
C LYS A 121 11.94 -8.77 11.35
N VAL A 122 10.97 -8.34 10.52
CA VAL A 122 10.87 -6.96 10.06
C VAL A 122 9.56 -6.38 10.57
N LYS A 123 9.64 -5.35 11.42
CA LYS A 123 8.48 -4.58 11.89
C LYS A 123 8.24 -3.42 10.92
N ASN A 124 6.99 -3.13 10.61
CA ASN A 124 6.54 -2.06 9.70
C ASN A 124 7.05 -2.18 8.25
N GLY A 125 7.47 -3.37 7.84
CA GLY A 125 7.93 -3.66 6.49
C GLY A 125 7.89 -5.15 6.20
N THR A 126 8.53 -5.56 5.11
CA THR A 126 8.57 -6.95 4.67
C THR A 126 10.02 -7.37 4.38
N PHE A 127 10.38 -8.56 4.83
CA PHE A 127 11.63 -9.20 4.47
C PHE A 127 11.65 -9.58 2.99
N VAL A 128 12.73 -9.29 2.30
CA VAL A 128 12.93 -9.67 0.89
C VAL A 128 14.02 -10.74 0.78
N SER A 129 15.20 -10.46 1.30
CA SER A 129 16.34 -11.39 1.26
C SER A 129 17.38 -11.01 2.30
N ALA A 130 18.30 -11.94 2.58
CA ALA A 130 19.48 -11.64 3.36
C ALA A 130 20.70 -12.37 2.80
N SER A 131 21.85 -11.72 2.86
CA SER A 131 23.14 -12.26 2.41
C SER A 131 24.20 -12.02 3.49
N ARG A 132 24.79 -13.08 3.97
CA ARG A 132 25.96 -13.03 4.85
C ARG A 132 27.19 -12.79 3.99
N THR A 133 27.75 -11.58 4.07
CA THR A 133 28.92 -11.18 3.28
C THR A 133 30.25 -11.60 3.94
N SER A 134 30.24 -11.74 5.27
CA SER A 134 31.35 -12.27 6.06
C SER A 134 30.83 -12.89 7.38
N SER A 135 31.70 -13.40 8.21
CA SER A 135 31.31 -13.93 9.53
C SER A 135 30.77 -12.84 10.46
N ASP A 136 31.17 -11.61 10.24
CA ASP A 136 30.80 -10.44 11.05
C ASP A 136 29.81 -9.51 10.36
N ARG A 137 29.40 -9.78 9.11
CA ARG A 137 28.49 -8.89 8.34
C ARG A 137 27.35 -9.63 7.68
N LEU A 138 26.14 -9.07 7.85
CA LEU A 138 24.91 -9.51 7.23
C LEU A 138 24.24 -8.31 6.54
N VAL A 139 23.91 -8.46 5.27
CA VAL A 139 23.12 -7.48 4.51
C VAL A 139 21.70 -8.05 4.38
N VAL A 140 20.72 -7.32 4.92
CA VAL A 140 19.31 -7.66 4.84
C VAL A 140 18.62 -6.70 3.89
N THR A 141 17.92 -7.22 2.89
CA THR A 141 17.06 -6.43 2.02
C THR A 141 15.64 -6.48 2.56
N VAL A 142 15.08 -5.31 2.81
CA VAL A 142 13.73 -5.13 3.32
C VAL A 142 12.93 -4.19 2.42
N LYS A 143 11.61 -4.24 2.51
CA LYS A 143 10.70 -3.43 1.72
C LYS A 143 9.72 -2.69 2.63
N THR A 144 9.44 -1.41 2.33
CA THR A 144 8.46 -0.60 3.06
C THR A 144 7.04 -1.13 2.89
N LYS A 145 6.13 -0.68 3.75
CA LYS A 145 4.70 -0.72 3.46
C LYS A 145 4.38 0.16 2.24
N PRO A 146 3.22 -0.03 1.57
CA PRO A 146 2.78 0.87 0.51
C PRO A 146 2.69 2.32 1.00
N ALA A 147 3.22 3.24 0.21
CA ALA A 147 3.10 4.68 0.48
C ALA A 147 1.63 5.10 0.41
N LYS A 148 1.21 5.89 1.40
CA LYS A 148 -0.18 6.38 1.51
C LYS A 148 -0.27 7.82 1.03
N GLY A 149 -1.40 8.16 0.43
CA GLY A 149 -1.68 9.53 -0.01
C GLY A 149 -3.07 9.69 -0.60
N ASP A 150 -3.38 10.90 -1.03
CA ASP A 150 -4.59 11.19 -1.76
C ASP A 150 -4.38 10.89 -3.24
N LEU A 151 -5.41 10.35 -3.91
CA LEU A 151 -5.40 10.20 -5.36
C LEU A 151 -5.22 11.57 -6.03
N ASP A 152 -4.64 11.57 -7.22
CA ASP A 152 -4.60 12.77 -8.04
C ASP A 152 -6.04 13.20 -8.36
N ALA A 153 -6.29 14.51 -8.37
CA ALA A 153 -7.58 15.02 -8.85
C ALA A 153 -7.73 14.65 -10.32
N PRO A 154 -8.96 14.30 -10.80
CA PRO A 154 -9.19 14.15 -12.22
C PRO A 154 -8.66 15.38 -12.97
N GLY A 155 -8.06 15.18 -14.13
CA GLY A 155 -7.54 16.28 -14.93
C GLY A 155 -8.64 17.24 -15.38
N GLU A 156 -8.62 17.63 -16.63
CA GLU A 156 -9.64 18.54 -17.16
C GLU A 156 -11.05 17.97 -17.02
N ALA A 157 -11.96 18.73 -16.40
CA ALA A 157 -13.38 18.41 -16.29
C ALA A 157 -14.18 19.33 -17.21
N TYR A 158 -14.90 18.79 -18.20
CA TYR A 158 -15.55 19.55 -19.24
C TYR A 158 -16.88 18.96 -19.70
N TRP A 159 -17.73 19.80 -20.30
CA TRP A 159 -18.92 19.35 -20.99
C TRP A 159 -18.59 18.93 -22.41
N GLN A 160 -19.10 17.78 -22.87
CA GLN A 160 -18.90 17.30 -24.24
C GLN A 160 -19.35 18.35 -25.27
N THR A 161 -20.40 19.12 -24.95
CA THR A 161 -20.87 20.29 -25.71
C THR A 161 -21.63 21.26 -24.82
N THR A 162 -21.59 22.53 -25.17
CA THR A 162 -22.43 23.60 -24.57
C THR A 162 -23.56 24.04 -25.49
N LYS A 163 -23.68 23.39 -26.68
CA LYS A 163 -24.68 23.78 -27.71
C LYS A 163 -26.08 23.34 -27.29
N SER A 164 -26.99 24.33 -27.15
CA SER A 164 -28.44 24.10 -26.94
C SER A 164 -29.01 23.19 -28.05
N GLY A 165 -29.93 22.31 -27.67
CA GLY A 165 -30.58 21.34 -28.56
C GLY A 165 -29.75 20.11 -28.91
N SER A 166 -28.45 20.05 -28.56
CA SER A 166 -27.59 18.90 -28.81
C SER A 166 -28.04 17.66 -28.04
N SER A 167 -27.83 16.47 -28.62
CA SER A 167 -28.01 15.17 -27.94
C SER A 167 -27.03 14.96 -26.78
N ASP A 168 -25.84 15.57 -26.92
CA ASP A 168 -24.71 15.41 -25.97
C ASP A 168 -24.66 16.52 -24.93
N LEU A 169 -25.67 17.42 -24.94
CA LEU A 169 -25.78 18.46 -23.92
C LEU A 169 -25.96 17.82 -22.55
N GLY A 170 -25.16 18.24 -21.56
CA GLY A 170 -25.17 17.67 -20.22
C GLY A 170 -24.32 16.41 -20.04
N LEU A 171 -23.63 15.93 -21.08
CA LEU A 171 -22.65 14.86 -20.95
C LEU A 171 -21.35 15.44 -20.36
N ALA A 172 -21.11 15.12 -19.09
CA ALA A 172 -19.90 15.47 -18.35
C ALA A 172 -18.77 14.50 -18.70
N LYS A 173 -17.55 15.02 -18.88
CA LYS A 173 -16.32 14.25 -19.11
C LYS A 173 -15.16 14.80 -18.30
N TRP A 174 -14.18 13.95 -18.03
CA TRP A 174 -12.93 14.31 -17.33
C TRP A 174 -11.80 13.39 -17.74
N GLU A 175 -10.57 13.82 -17.49
CA GLU A 175 -9.41 12.95 -17.66
C GLU A 175 -9.37 11.90 -16.53
N ALA A 176 -9.14 10.64 -16.94
CA ALA A 176 -9.14 9.53 -16.04
C ALA A 176 -7.88 9.50 -15.14
N VAL A 177 -8.07 9.10 -13.90
CA VAL A 177 -6.99 8.80 -12.94
C VAL A 177 -6.83 7.29 -12.86
N GLU A 178 -5.59 6.82 -12.81
CA GLU A 178 -5.28 5.38 -12.68
C GLU A 178 -5.81 4.83 -11.35
N ASP A 179 -6.31 3.61 -11.36
CA ASP A 179 -6.87 2.91 -10.19
C ASP A 179 -7.99 3.66 -9.45
N ALA A 180 -8.71 4.55 -10.14
CA ALA A 180 -9.77 5.36 -9.57
C ALA A 180 -11.17 4.99 -10.10
N SER A 181 -12.15 5.09 -9.22
CA SER A 181 -13.56 5.38 -9.53
C SER A 181 -13.86 6.85 -9.24
N TYR A 182 -15.07 7.30 -9.47
CA TYR A 182 -15.38 8.73 -9.37
C TYR A 182 -16.71 8.97 -8.66
N GLU A 183 -16.84 10.15 -8.03
CA GLU A 183 -18.13 10.72 -7.68
C GLU A 183 -18.28 12.11 -8.32
N VAL A 184 -19.51 12.39 -8.77
CA VAL A 184 -19.84 13.61 -9.50
C VAL A 184 -21.00 14.33 -8.82
N TYR A 185 -20.85 15.65 -8.61
CA TYR A 185 -21.91 16.50 -8.08
C TYR A 185 -22.26 17.56 -9.10
N LEU A 186 -23.57 17.68 -9.41
CA LEU A 186 -24.10 18.72 -10.30
C LEU A 186 -24.67 19.88 -9.49
N TYR A 187 -24.34 21.08 -9.91
CA TYR A 187 -24.83 22.32 -9.31
C TYR A 187 -25.58 23.15 -10.33
N ARG A 188 -26.62 23.85 -9.88
CA ARG A 188 -27.26 24.99 -10.58
C ARG A 188 -26.99 26.25 -9.77
N GLY A 189 -26.11 27.11 -10.28
CA GLY A 189 -25.50 28.15 -9.45
C GLY A 189 -24.86 27.54 -8.21
N SER A 190 -25.21 27.99 -7.03
CA SER A 190 -24.70 27.45 -5.76
C SER A 190 -25.44 26.20 -5.23
N LYS A 191 -26.59 25.85 -5.85
CA LYS A 191 -27.45 24.77 -5.36
C LYS A 191 -27.01 23.42 -5.92
N ASN A 192 -26.62 22.46 -5.08
CA ASN A 192 -26.44 21.09 -5.50
C ASN A 192 -27.77 20.47 -5.90
N VAL A 193 -27.86 19.95 -7.12
CA VAL A 193 -29.09 19.36 -7.70
C VAL A 193 -29.01 17.88 -7.94
N TYR A 194 -27.79 17.33 -7.99
CA TYR A 194 -27.58 15.89 -8.13
C TYR A 194 -26.22 15.48 -7.53
N LYS A 195 -26.17 14.29 -6.97
CA LYS A 195 -24.98 13.58 -6.52
C LYS A 195 -25.01 12.19 -7.13
N SER A 196 -23.97 11.79 -7.82
CA SER A 196 -23.84 10.43 -8.30
C SER A 196 -23.56 9.44 -7.14
N GLY A 197 -23.84 8.17 -7.38
CA GLY A 197 -23.10 7.10 -6.71
C GLY A 197 -21.67 7.01 -7.26
N GLU A 198 -21.02 5.90 -6.98
CA GLU A 198 -19.71 5.57 -7.55
C GLU A 198 -19.82 5.31 -9.05
N ILE A 199 -18.93 5.90 -9.83
CA ILE A 199 -18.85 5.81 -11.29
C ILE A 199 -17.50 5.21 -11.67
N HIS A 200 -17.47 4.21 -12.56
CA HIS A 200 -16.25 3.54 -13.02
C HIS A 200 -15.79 3.97 -14.42
N THR A 201 -16.40 5.00 -14.98
CA THR A 201 -16.08 5.59 -16.28
C THR A 201 -15.69 7.05 -16.12
N SER A 202 -14.96 7.60 -17.07
CA SER A 202 -14.58 9.03 -17.08
C SER A 202 -15.63 9.94 -17.72
N SER A 203 -16.90 9.56 -17.64
CA SER A 203 -18.02 10.34 -18.14
C SER A 203 -19.31 10.04 -17.38
N CYS A 204 -20.25 11.01 -17.38
CA CYS A 204 -21.56 10.89 -16.75
C CYS A 204 -22.60 11.73 -17.50
N ASP A 205 -23.74 11.14 -17.88
CA ASP A 205 -24.88 11.92 -18.43
C ASP A 205 -25.63 12.59 -17.28
N LEU A 206 -25.42 13.90 -17.13
CA LEU A 206 -26.06 14.74 -16.13
C LEU A 206 -27.30 15.46 -16.70
N PHE A 207 -27.56 15.38 -18.01
CA PHE A 207 -28.68 16.07 -18.64
C PHE A 207 -30.05 15.78 -18.00
N PRO A 208 -30.38 14.55 -17.62
CA PRO A 208 -31.68 14.24 -16.96
C PRO A 208 -31.91 15.03 -15.67
N TYR A 209 -30.88 15.54 -15.03
CA TYR A 209 -30.95 16.28 -13.78
C TYR A 209 -30.96 17.82 -13.99
N MET A 210 -30.88 18.29 -15.26
CA MET A 210 -30.86 19.70 -15.62
C MET A 210 -32.28 20.22 -15.97
N SER A 211 -33.30 19.81 -15.26
CA SER A 211 -34.72 20.03 -15.52
C SER A 211 -35.21 21.43 -15.17
N SER A 212 -34.33 22.38 -14.98
CA SER A 212 -34.70 23.80 -14.74
C SER A 212 -33.73 24.71 -15.49
N LYS A 213 -34.23 25.80 -16.06
CA LYS A 213 -33.40 26.84 -16.69
C LYS A 213 -32.36 27.38 -15.74
N GLY A 214 -31.15 27.63 -16.23
CA GLY A 214 -30.07 28.26 -15.47
C GLY A 214 -28.68 27.77 -15.87
N THR A 215 -27.69 28.26 -15.16
CA THR A 215 -26.30 27.91 -15.36
C THR A 215 -25.93 26.75 -14.46
N TYR A 216 -25.27 25.74 -15.03
CA TYR A 216 -24.85 24.54 -14.36
C TYR A 216 -23.33 24.34 -14.42
N THR A 217 -22.79 23.84 -13.34
CA THR A 217 -21.42 23.32 -13.26
C THR A 217 -21.47 21.92 -12.63
N PHE A 218 -20.51 21.10 -12.95
CA PHE A 218 -20.28 19.88 -12.17
C PHE A 218 -18.91 19.91 -11.54
N LYS A 219 -18.75 19.12 -10.47
CA LYS A 219 -17.45 18.79 -9.91
C LYS A 219 -17.31 17.28 -9.80
N VAL A 220 -16.11 16.82 -10.02
CA VAL A 220 -15.74 15.40 -9.99
C VAL A 220 -14.51 15.21 -9.12
N ARG A 221 -14.43 14.11 -8.41
CA ARG A 221 -13.20 13.67 -7.74
C ARG A 221 -12.99 12.17 -7.88
N ALA A 222 -11.75 11.76 -7.77
CA ALA A 222 -11.36 10.37 -7.74
C ALA A 222 -11.61 9.74 -6.37
N LEU A 223 -12.03 8.49 -6.39
CA LEU A 223 -12.19 7.59 -5.25
C LEU A 223 -11.31 6.38 -5.48
N PRO A 224 -10.80 5.69 -4.43
CA PRO A 224 -10.17 4.38 -4.59
C PRO A 224 -11.12 3.41 -5.32
N SER A 225 -10.65 2.76 -6.38
CA SER A 225 -11.47 1.91 -7.25
C SER A 225 -11.93 0.61 -6.59
N ASN A 226 -11.31 0.20 -5.48
CA ASN A 226 -11.62 -1.02 -4.74
C ASN A 226 -11.01 -1.01 -3.34
N ASP A 227 -11.33 -2.04 -2.55
CA ASP A 227 -10.87 -2.18 -1.16
C ASP A 227 -9.33 -2.30 -1.03
N GLU A 228 -8.65 -2.86 -2.02
CA GLU A 228 -7.18 -2.97 -1.98
C GLU A 228 -6.53 -1.59 -2.13
N VAL A 229 -7.00 -0.78 -3.08
CA VAL A 229 -6.54 0.59 -3.29
C VAL A 229 -6.88 1.46 -2.08
N SER A 230 -8.05 1.29 -1.46
CA SER A 230 -8.48 2.05 -0.28
C SER A 230 -7.59 1.85 0.96
N LYS A 231 -6.75 0.79 0.99
CA LYS A 231 -5.79 0.57 2.08
C LYS A 231 -4.66 1.61 2.10
N TYR A 232 -4.35 2.23 0.97
CA TYR A 232 -3.25 3.17 0.83
C TYR A 232 -3.61 4.48 0.13
N ALA A 233 -4.75 4.56 -0.57
CA ALA A 233 -5.20 5.74 -1.27
C ALA A 233 -6.45 6.35 -0.62
N SER A 234 -6.50 7.68 -0.53
CA SER A 234 -7.67 8.45 -0.12
C SER A 234 -8.30 9.15 -1.33
N LYS A 235 -9.48 9.74 -1.13
CA LYS A 235 -10.16 10.54 -2.17
C LYS A 235 -9.32 11.74 -2.57
N SER A 236 -9.36 12.07 -3.85
CA SER A 236 -8.72 13.29 -4.36
C SER A 236 -9.45 14.57 -3.98
N ASP A 237 -8.82 15.71 -4.27
CA ASP A 237 -9.50 16.97 -4.38
C ASP A 237 -10.50 16.97 -5.53
N TRP A 238 -11.34 18.03 -5.59
CA TRP A 238 -12.36 18.21 -6.61
C TRP A 238 -11.82 18.98 -7.81
N THR A 239 -12.08 18.48 -9.01
CA THR A 239 -11.97 19.25 -10.25
C THR A 239 -13.35 19.77 -10.63
N ILE A 240 -13.44 21.03 -11.04
CA ILE A 240 -14.68 21.74 -11.35
C ILE A 240 -14.69 22.04 -12.84
N SER A 241 -15.84 21.81 -13.51
CA SER A 241 -16.05 22.13 -14.93
C SER A 241 -16.27 23.61 -15.17
N ASP A 242 -16.12 24.02 -16.42
CA ASP A 242 -16.73 25.25 -16.90
C ASP A 242 -18.26 25.25 -16.77
N GLU A 243 -18.86 26.41 -16.94
CA GLU A 243 -20.31 26.58 -16.88
C GLU A 243 -20.99 26.18 -18.19
N VAL A 244 -22.19 25.61 -18.10
CA VAL A 244 -23.10 25.40 -19.23
C VAL A 244 -24.46 26.00 -18.91
N TYR A 245 -25.01 26.75 -19.86
CA TYR A 245 -26.34 27.33 -19.71
C TYR A 245 -27.40 26.44 -20.34
N ILE A 246 -28.47 26.18 -19.59
CA ILE A 246 -29.66 25.38 -19.98
C ILE A 246 -30.82 26.33 -20.11
N ASP A 247 -31.38 26.45 -21.32
CA ASP A 247 -32.58 27.23 -21.58
C ASP A 247 -33.88 26.50 -21.21
N GLU A 248 -35.04 27.12 -21.44
CA GLU A 248 -36.34 26.53 -21.08
C GLU A 248 -36.68 25.30 -21.92
N ASN A 249 -36.26 25.27 -23.20
CA ASN A 249 -36.51 24.12 -24.09
C ASN A 249 -35.67 22.93 -23.69
N ASP A 250 -34.40 23.17 -23.40
CA ASP A 250 -33.46 22.13 -22.93
C ASP A 250 -33.86 21.60 -21.56
N ALA A 251 -34.29 22.48 -20.65
CA ALA A 251 -34.82 22.06 -19.33
C ALA A 251 -36.07 21.18 -19.47
N ALA A 252 -36.97 21.52 -20.40
CA ALA A 252 -38.15 20.72 -20.68
C ALA A 252 -37.78 19.33 -21.29
N ARG A 253 -36.74 19.31 -22.16
CA ARG A 253 -36.20 18.04 -22.70
C ARG A 253 -35.57 17.19 -21.60
N ALA A 254 -34.78 17.81 -20.73
CA ALA A 254 -34.13 17.14 -19.60
C ALA A 254 -35.14 16.53 -18.63
N ALA A 255 -36.22 17.25 -18.30
CA ALA A 255 -37.31 16.78 -17.46
C ALA A 255 -37.98 15.50 -18.00
N LYS A 256 -38.08 15.36 -19.34
CA LYS A 256 -38.62 14.16 -19.98
C LYS A 256 -37.68 12.94 -19.93
N LYS A 257 -36.36 13.18 -19.81
CA LYS A 257 -35.35 12.14 -19.69
C LYS A 257 -35.06 11.72 -18.24
N LYS A 258 -35.59 12.46 -17.27
CA LYS A 258 -35.38 12.16 -15.85
C LYS A 258 -35.92 10.75 -15.53
N PRO A 259 -35.09 9.84 -14.94
CA PRO A 259 -35.56 8.54 -14.49
C PRO A 259 -36.76 8.75 -13.55
N SER A 260 -37.90 8.11 -13.83
CA SER A 260 -39.08 8.18 -12.97
C SER A 260 -38.70 7.60 -11.62
N SER A 261 -38.74 8.42 -10.57
CA SER A 261 -38.71 7.94 -9.19
C SER A 261 -40.02 7.19 -9.01
N GLY A 262 -39.94 5.84 -9.09
CA GLY A 262 -41.12 4.98 -8.98
C GLY A 262 -41.79 5.20 -7.65
N ASN A 263 -42.91 5.94 -7.68
CA ASN A 263 -43.90 5.94 -6.64
C ASN A 263 -44.61 4.58 -6.73
N ASN A 264 -44.33 3.68 -5.79
CA ASN A 264 -45.03 2.43 -5.64
C ASN A 264 -46.51 2.72 -5.32
N SER A 265 -47.34 2.77 -6.34
CA SER A 265 -48.77 2.52 -6.21
C SER A 265 -48.99 1.04 -6.48
N SER A 266 -49.27 0.32 -5.41
CA SER A 266 -49.71 -1.09 -5.45
C SER A 266 -50.89 -1.24 -6.39
N THR A 267 -50.72 -2.00 -7.46
CA THR A 267 -51.80 -2.78 -8.07
C THR A 267 -51.33 -4.20 -8.23
N ASN A 268 -51.93 -5.07 -7.44
CA ASN A 268 -51.78 -6.50 -7.56
C ASN A 268 -52.12 -6.96 -8.98
N ASN A 269 -51.17 -7.60 -9.65
CA ASN A 269 -51.52 -8.60 -10.65
C ASN A 269 -50.52 -9.75 -10.62
N SER A 270 -51.01 -10.91 -10.26
CA SER A 270 -50.31 -12.19 -10.31
C SER A 270 -50.03 -12.57 -11.75
N GLY A 271 -48.78 -12.74 -12.07
CA GLY A 271 -48.34 -13.26 -13.37
C GLY A 271 -46.84 -13.58 -13.35
N ASN A 272 -46.57 -14.85 -13.14
CA ASN A 272 -45.20 -15.38 -13.12
C ASN A 272 -44.61 -15.35 -14.55
N SER A 273 -43.80 -14.32 -14.86
CA SER A 273 -42.87 -14.36 -16.00
C SER A 273 -41.58 -13.65 -15.61
N GLN A 274 -40.50 -14.40 -15.70
CA GLN A 274 -39.14 -13.92 -15.47
C GLN A 274 -38.73 -12.92 -16.58
N GLN A 275 -39.03 -11.64 -16.41
CA GLN A 275 -38.66 -10.62 -17.36
C GLN A 275 -37.64 -9.67 -16.70
N ALA A 276 -36.49 -9.52 -17.36
CA ALA A 276 -35.47 -8.56 -16.97
C ALA A 276 -35.99 -7.10 -17.07
N PRO A 277 -35.45 -6.14 -16.34
CA PRO A 277 -35.92 -4.75 -16.30
C PRO A 277 -35.95 -4.14 -17.71
N SER A 278 -37.13 -3.74 -18.14
CA SER A 278 -37.34 -3.10 -19.45
C SER A 278 -37.25 -1.58 -19.32
N ASN A 279 -36.16 -0.95 -19.65
CA ASN A 279 -35.89 0.50 -19.75
C ASN A 279 -34.67 1.02 -18.95
N VAL A 280 -33.64 0.23 -18.78
CA VAL A 280 -32.38 0.73 -18.20
C VAL A 280 -31.34 0.81 -19.29
N ASN A 281 -30.85 2.02 -19.62
CA ASN A 281 -29.76 2.22 -20.59
C ASN A 281 -28.36 2.16 -19.96
N VAL A 282 -28.22 1.43 -18.85
CA VAL A 282 -26.96 1.25 -18.12
C VAL A 282 -26.35 -0.08 -18.53
N VAL A 283 -25.10 -0.09 -18.92
CA VAL A 283 -24.29 -1.32 -19.13
C VAL A 283 -23.69 -1.73 -17.78
N GLY A 284 -23.74 -3.02 -17.48
CA GLY A 284 -23.20 -3.56 -16.24
C GLY A 284 -24.25 -4.20 -15.32
N TRP A 285 -23.92 -4.34 -14.04
CA TRP A 285 -24.81 -4.92 -13.06
C TRP A 285 -25.92 -3.95 -12.65
N ILE A 286 -27.16 -4.41 -12.73
CA ILE A 286 -28.38 -3.65 -12.41
C ILE A 286 -29.12 -4.41 -11.30
N LEU A 287 -29.44 -3.72 -10.21
CA LEU A 287 -30.32 -4.23 -9.16
C LEU A 287 -31.76 -3.79 -9.46
N ASP A 288 -32.63 -4.75 -9.71
CA ASP A 288 -34.08 -4.52 -9.84
C ASP A 288 -34.84 -5.32 -8.79
N GLY A 289 -35.42 -4.61 -7.85
CA GLY A 289 -35.95 -5.22 -6.62
C GLY A 289 -34.84 -5.91 -5.80
N ASN A 290 -34.96 -7.23 -5.61
CA ASN A 290 -33.97 -8.06 -4.91
C ASN A 290 -33.11 -8.92 -5.85
N ARG A 291 -33.05 -8.59 -7.15
CA ARG A 291 -32.35 -9.39 -8.15
C ARG A 291 -31.33 -8.55 -8.92
N TRP A 292 -30.14 -9.14 -9.12
CA TRP A 292 -29.10 -8.57 -9.94
C TRP A 292 -29.21 -9.08 -11.37
N TYR A 293 -29.12 -8.16 -12.37
CA TYR A 293 -29.05 -8.42 -13.80
C TYR A 293 -27.79 -7.79 -14.35
N TYR A 294 -27.09 -8.49 -15.23
CA TYR A 294 -26.00 -7.88 -15.98
C TYR A 294 -26.47 -7.56 -17.38
N ARG A 295 -26.36 -6.28 -17.78
CA ARG A 295 -26.73 -5.82 -19.12
C ARG A 295 -25.47 -5.56 -19.95
N TYR A 296 -25.43 -6.17 -21.14
CA TYR A 296 -24.35 -5.98 -22.10
C TYR A 296 -24.52 -4.65 -22.87
N PRO A 297 -23.43 -4.16 -23.57
CA PRO A 297 -23.49 -2.94 -24.38
C PRO A 297 -24.51 -3.00 -25.50
N ASP A 298 -24.83 -4.18 -26.01
CA ASP A 298 -25.83 -4.43 -27.04
C ASP A 298 -27.28 -4.40 -26.52
N GLY A 299 -27.46 -4.17 -25.22
CA GLY A 299 -28.78 -4.12 -24.58
C GLY A 299 -29.32 -5.46 -24.10
N THR A 300 -28.63 -6.56 -24.36
CA THR A 300 -29.01 -7.89 -23.88
C THR A 300 -28.65 -8.09 -22.40
N TYR A 301 -29.27 -9.09 -21.77
CA TYR A 301 -29.00 -9.44 -20.37
C TYR A 301 -28.34 -10.81 -20.23
N LEU A 302 -27.48 -10.98 -19.26
CA LEU A 302 -26.87 -12.27 -18.90
C LEU A 302 -28.00 -13.25 -18.54
N LYS A 303 -28.11 -14.34 -19.31
CA LYS A 303 -29.06 -15.43 -19.07
C LYS A 303 -28.32 -16.64 -18.53
N ASN A 304 -28.77 -17.13 -17.35
CA ASN A 304 -28.37 -18.41 -16.77
C ASN A 304 -26.85 -18.65 -16.67
N GLY A 305 -26.16 -17.86 -15.86
CA GLY A 305 -24.74 -18.15 -15.65
C GLY A 305 -24.13 -17.42 -14.48
N TRP A 306 -23.82 -18.16 -13.43
CA TRP A 306 -22.63 -17.93 -12.65
C TRP A 306 -21.53 -18.73 -13.34
N GLY A 307 -20.58 -18.04 -13.99
CA GLY A 307 -19.38 -18.64 -14.50
C GLY A 307 -18.29 -18.60 -13.43
#